data_faff735e6e405fec4bfda7a2692f2931
#
_entry.id   faff735e6e405fec4bfda7a2692f2931
#
_cell.length_a   1.000
_cell.length_b   1.000
_cell.length_c   1.000
_cell.angle_alpha   90.00
_cell.angle_beta   90.00
_cell.angle_gamma   90.00
#
_symmetry.space_group_name_H-M   'P 1'
#
loop_
_entity.id
_entity.type
_entity.pdbx_description
1 polymer ?
#
loop_
_entity_poly.entity_id
_entity_poly.type
_entity_poly.pdbx_seq_one_letter_code
_entity_poly.pdbx_strand_id
1 'polypeptide(L)'
;MKVWIRADGNEQIGTGHVMRCLAIAEALEAAGVPVCFVMADDAATQLVKSRGKKVRILHTRYDRMEEELPVLTAVMEEEHPDMLLIDSYYVSDAYLQRLTEQVWTVYIDDK
;
A
#
# COMPACT_ATOMS: atom_id res chain seq x y z
N MET A 1 -12.75 -0.06 11.45
CA MET A 1 -12.17 0.46 10.20
C MET A 1 -10.91 -0.33 9.87
N LYS A 2 -10.77 -0.76 8.64
CA LYS A 2 -9.61 -1.53 8.16
C LYS A 2 -8.87 -0.69 7.12
N VAL A 3 -7.58 -0.43 7.36
CA VAL A 3 -6.77 0.40 6.47
C VAL A 3 -5.72 -0.46 5.76
N TRP A 4 -5.64 -0.31 4.45
CA TRP A 4 -4.58 -0.91 3.66
C TRP A 4 -3.60 0.17 3.24
N ILE A 5 -2.31 -0.15 3.29
CA ILE A 5 -1.23 0.75 2.88
C ILE A 5 -0.51 0.13 1.69
N ARG A 6 -0.57 0.83 0.55
CA ARG A 6 0.11 0.42 -0.68
C ARG A 6 1.43 1.18 -0.78
N ALA A 7 2.53 0.49 -0.51
CA ALA A 7 3.86 1.04 -0.56
C ALA A 7 4.87 -0.04 -0.94
N ASP A 8 5.99 0.35 -1.53
CA ASP A 8 7.08 -0.55 -1.90
C ASP A 8 8.43 -0.01 -1.44
N GLY A 9 9.39 -0.92 -1.33
CA GLY A 9 10.79 -0.60 -1.06
C GLY A 9 11.69 -1.63 -1.73
N ASN A 10 12.83 -1.18 -2.24
CA ASN A 10 13.83 -2.06 -2.85
C ASN A 10 15.14 -1.29 -3.02
N GLU A 11 16.14 -1.91 -3.65
CA GLU A 11 17.44 -1.29 -3.84
C GLU A 11 17.40 -0.08 -4.78
N GLN A 12 16.48 -0.04 -5.73
CA GLN A 12 16.36 1.04 -6.70
C GLN A 12 15.72 2.30 -6.11
N ILE A 13 14.65 2.13 -5.31
CA ILE A 13 13.89 3.26 -4.77
C ILE A 13 14.13 3.48 -3.28
N GLY A 14 14.90 2.60 -2.63
CA GLY A 14 15.14 2.68 -1.19
C GLY A 14 13.92 2.26 -0.38
N THR A 15 13.97 2.55 0.92
CA THR A 15 12.93 2.15 1.87
C THR A 15 12.17 3.33 2.47
N GLY A 16 12.37 4.54 1.94
CA GLY A 16 11.78 5.76 2.50
C GLY A 16 10.25 5.72 2.58
N HIS A 17 9.59 5.25 1.52
CA HIS A 17 8.13 5.10 1.50
C HIS A 17 7.66 4.14 2.57
N VAL A 18 8.32 2.98 2.67
CA VAL A 18 7.96 1.94 3.64
C VAL A 18 8.17 2.44 5.07
N MET A 19 9.28 3.11 5.34
CA MET A 19 9.56 3.63 6.68
C MET A 19 8.54 4.69 7.10
N ARG A 20 8.18 5.60 6.20
CA ARG A 20 7.15 6.60 6.46
C ARG A 20 5.80 5.93 6.74
N CYS A 21 5.45 4.94 5.95
CA CYS A 21 4.21 4.20 6.13
C CYS A 21 4.19 3.36 7.39
N LEU A 22 5.33 2.84 7.82
CA LEU A 22 5.42 2.12 9.11
C LEU A 22 5.09 3.05 10.27
N ALA A 23 5.58 4.29 10.23
CA ALA A 23 5.25 5.28 11.27
C ALA A 23 3.75 5.59 11.29
N ILE A 24 3.14 5.73 10.11
CA ILE A 24 1.70 5.94 10.00
C ILE A 24 0.93 4.74 10.52
N ALA A 25 1.35 3.53 10.16
CA ALA A 25 0.72 2.29 10.61
C ALA A 25 0.75 2.15 12.13
N GLU A 26 1.88 2.48 12.75
CA GLU A 26 2.01 2.42 14.20
C GLU A 26 1.05 3.40 14.88
N ALA A 27 0.90 4.60 14.35
CA ALA A 27 -0.04 5.57 14.88
C ALA A 27 -1.50 5.10 14.73
N LEU A 28 -1.85 4.52 13.58
CA LEU A 28 -3.19 3.99 13.36
C LEU A 28 -3.50 2.83 14.30
N GLU A 29 -2.56 1.90 14.46
CA GLU A 29 -2.76 0.74 15.34
C GLU A 29 -2.84 1.15 16.80
N ALA A 30 -2.09 2.17 17.22
CA ALA A 30 -2.20 2.72 18.55
C ALA A 30 -3.59 3.30 18.83
N ALA A 31 -4.28 3.75 17.78
CA ALA A 31 -5.66 4.24 17.85
C ALA A 31 -6.70 3.12 17.65
N GLY A 32 -6.27 1.86 17.60
CA GLY A 32 -7.18 0.72 17.46
C GLY A 32 -7.60 0.39 16.03
N VAL A 33 -6.89 0.92 15.03
CA VAL A 33 -7.20 0.72 13.61
C VAL A 33 -6.29 -0.38 13.05
N PRO A 34 -6.83 -1.53 12.61
CA PRO A 34 -6.01 -2.58 12.00
C PRO A 34 -5.48 -2.15 10.63
N VAL A 35 -4.20 -2.47 10.38
CA VAL A 35 -3.50 -2.09 9.16
C VAL A 35 -2.91 -3.32 8.49
N CYS A 36 -2.98 -3.36 7.15
CA CYS A 36 -2.30 -4.35 6.34
C CYS A 36 -1.54 -3.64 5.23
N PHE A 37 -0.27 -3.99 5.06
CA PHE A 37 0.53 -3.50 3.94
C PHE A 37 0.23 -4.33 2.69
N VAL A 38 0.15 -3.65 1.56
CA VAL A 38 0.00 -4.28 0.24
C VAL A 38 1.21 -3.87 -0.58
N MET A 39 1.99 -4.85 -1.02
CA MET A 39 3.26 -4.62 -1.70
C MET A 39 3.29 -5.38 -3.03
N ALA A 40 3.98 -4.82 -4.02
CA ALA A 40 4.07 -5.44 -5.34
C ALA A 40 4.85 -6.76 -5.28
N ASP A 41 5.95 -6.78 -4.51
CA ASP A 41 6.86 -7.92 -4.41
C ASP A 41 7.37 -8.10 -2.98
N ASP A 42 8.31 -9.00 -2.79
CA ASP A 42 8.83 -9.35 -1.46
C ASP A 42 10.11 -8.58 -1.05
N ALA A 43 10.53 -7.59 -1.83
CA ALA A 43 11.81 -6.91 -1.60
C ALA A 43 11.94 -6.28 -0.21
N ALA A 44 10.85 -5.72 0.34
CA ALA A 44 10.88 -5.08 1.65
C ALA A 44 9.92 -5.73 2.66
N THR A 45 9.41 -6.92 2.37
CA THR A 45 8.44 -7.58 3.26
C THR A 45 9.01 -7.95 4.62
N GLN A 46 10.28 -8.33 4.67
CA GLN A 46 10.92 -8.67 5.94
C GLN A 46 10.97 -7.46 6.89
N LEU A 47 11.27 -6.29 6.36
CA LEU A 47 11.28 -5.06 7.15
C LEU A 47 9.90 -4.81 7.78
N VAL A 48 8.85 -4.93 6.99
CA VAL A 48 7.48 -4.69 7.45
C VAL A 48 7.05 -5.75 8.46
N LYS A 49 7.33 -7.02 8.17
CA LYS A 49 7.00 -8.13 9.08
C LYS A 49 7.77 -8.05 10.39
N SER A 50 9.02 -7.58 10.36
CA SER A 50 9.84 -7.43 11.57
C SER A 50 9.23 -6.41 12.54
N ARG A 51 8.38 -5.51 12.05
CA ARG A 51 7.66 -4.53 12.88
C ARG A 51 6.27 -5.03 13.29
N GLY A 52 5.98 -6.31 13.07
CA GLY A 52 4.71 -6.92 13.47
C GLY A 52 3.52 -6.59 12.57
N LYS A 53 3.76 -6.07 11.37
CA LYS A 53 2.68 -5.70 10.45
C LYS A 53 2.37 -6.84 9.50
N LYS A 54 1.10 -6.92 9.09
CA LYS A 54 0.65 -7.87 8.07
C LYS A 54 1.02 -7.36 6.69
N VAL A 55 1.35 -8.28 5.79
CA VAL A 55 1.71 -7.96 4.41
C VAL A 55 0.93 -8.84 3.46
N ARG A 56 0.41 -8.24 2.40
CA ARG A 56 -0.13 -8.96 1.26
C ARG A 56 0.70 -8.61 0.03
N ILE A 57 1.19 -9.61 -0.67
CA ILE A 57 2.03 -9.43 -1.86
C ILE A 57 1.15 -9.64 -3.10
N LEU A 58 1.20 -8.67 -4.03
CA LEU A 58 0.41 -8.74 -5.26
C LEU A 58 1.07 -9.57 -6.37
N HIS A 59 2.40 -9.76 -6.29
CA HIS A 59 3.19 -10.40 -7.35
C HIS A 59 3.11 -9.63 -8.66
N THR A 60 3.33 -8.32 -8.56
CA THR A 60 3.28 -7.37 -9.67
C THR A 60 4.56 -6.56 -9.70
N ARG A 61 4.65 -5.59 -10.61
CA ARG A 61 5.82 -4.70 -10.71
C ARG A 61 5.58 -3.40 -9.98
N TYR A 62 6.51 -3.04 -9.09
CA TYR A 62 6.40 -1.80 -8.30
C TYR A 62 6.41 -0.54 -9.19
N ASP A 63 7.05 -0.60 -10.37
CA ASP A 63 7.21 0.53 -11.28
C ASP A 63 6.18 0.56 -12.41
N ARG A 64 5.18 -0.31 -12.38
CA ARG A 64 4.09 -0.39 -13.36
C ARG A 64 2.76 -0.58 -12.64
N MET A 65 2.39 0.43 -11.84
CA MET A 65 1.25 0.30 -10.94
C MET A 65 -0.09 0.16 -11.68
N GLU A 66 -0.24 0.77 -12.85
CA GLU A 66 -1.49 0.57 -13.61
C GLU A 66 -1.73 -0.89 -13.97
N GLU A 67 -0.67 -1.67 -14.18
CA GLU A 67 -0.80 -3.09 -14.51
C GLU A 67 -1.25 -3.93 -13.32
N GLU A 68 -1.11 -3.43 -12.11
CA GLU A 68 -1.57 -4.15 -10.91
C GLU A 68 -3.06 -4.00 -10.63
N LEU A 69 -3.72 -3.02 -11.25
CA LEU A 69 -5.11 -2.70 -10.94
C LEU A 69 -6.06 -3.90 -10.96
N PRO A 70 -6.01 -4.81 -11.97
CA PRO A 70 -6.89 -5.98 -11.92
C PRO A 70 -6.69 -6.85 -10.68
N VAL A 71 -5.43 -7.02 -10.25
CA VAL A 71 -5.11 -7.81 -9.06
C VAL A 71 -5.55 -7.10 -7.80
N LEU A 72 -5.18 -5.83 -7.65
CA LEU A 72 -5.49 -5.04 -6.47
C LEU A 72 -6.99 -4.86 -6.27
N THR A 73 -7.72 -4.53 -7.34
CA THR A 73 -9.16 -4.34 -7.25
C THR A 73 -9.89 -5.63 -6.89
N ALA A 74 -9.44 -6.78 -7.41
CA ALA A 74 -10.03 -8.07 -7.07
C ALA A 74 -9.82 -8.41 -5.59
N VAL A 75 -8.62 -8.16 -5.07
CA VAL A 75 -8.29 -8.42 -3.67
C VAL A 75 -9.10 -7.51 -2.75
N MET A 76 -9.25 -6.24 -3.10
CA MET A 76 -10.05 -5.30 -2.33
C MET A 76 -11.54 -5.68 -2.33
N GLU A 77 -12.03 -6.16 -3.46
CA GLU A 77 -13.41 -6.62 -3.58
C GLU A 77 -13.69 -7.84 -2.70
N GLU A 78 -12.70 -8.68 -2.50
CA GLU A 78 -12.78 -9.85 -1.65
C GLU A 78 -12.70 -9.50 -0.16
N GLU A 79 -11.79 -8.61 0.22
CA GLU A 79 -11.50 -8.33 1.63
C GLU A 79 -12.07 -7.02 2.16
N HIS A 80 -12.54 -6.15 1.31
CA HIS A 80 -13.26 -4.90 1.67
C HIS A 80 -12.52 -3.99 2.67
N PRO A 81 -11.32 -3.49 2.35
CA PRO A 81 -10.71 -2.46 3.18
C PRO A 81 -11.57 -1.19 3.15
N ASP A 82 -11.58 -0.45 4.26
CA ASP A 82 -12.34 0.79 4.36
C ASP A 82 -11.59 1.98 3.77
N MET A 83 -10.27 1.91 3.78
CA MET A 83 -9.42 2.97 3.25
C MET A 83 -8.15 2.37 2.66
N LEU A 84 -7.67 2.98 1.57
CA LEU A 84 -6.39 2.65 0.95
C LEU A 84 -5.49 3.88 0.99
N LEU A 85 -4.37 3.78 1.68
CA LEU A 85 -3.33 4.80 1.71
C LEU A 85 -2.25 4.41 0.70
N ILE A 86 -1.85 5.32 -0.18
CA ILE A 86 -0.87 5.04 -1.22
C ILE A 86 0.33 5.96 -1.07
N ASP A 87 1.53 5.37 -1.06
CA ASP A 87 2.80 6.09 -1.02
C ASP A 87 3.76 5.49 -2.05
N SER A 88 3.81 6.10 -3.24
CA SER A 88 4.64 5.62 -4.33
C SER A 88 4.90 6.74 -5.35
N TYR A 89 6.04 6.66 -6.04
CA TYR A 89 6.37 7.57 -7.15
C TYR A 89 5.68 7.19 -8.47
N TYR A 90 5.13 5.99 -8.58
CA TYR A 90 4.66 5.44 -9.85
C TYR A 90 3.15 5.50 -10.02
N VAL A 91 2.49 6.30 -9.19
CA VAL A 91 1.04 6.49 -9.23
C VAL A 91 0.68 7.45 -10.37
N SER A 92 -0.28 7.05 -11.19
CA SER A 92 -0.83 7.90 -12.24
C SER A 92 -2.23 8.39 -11.85
N ASP A 93 -2.71 9.42 -12.55
CA ASP A 93 -4.07 9.91 -12.34
C ASP A 93 -5.10 8.82 -12.64
N ALA A 94 -4.87 8.03 -13.69
CA ALA A 94 -5.76 6.93 -14.06
C ALA A 94 -5.85 5.87 -12.95
N TYR A 95 -4.70 5.56 -12.32
CA TYR A 95 -4.64 4.63 -11.21
C TYR A 95 -5.48 5.14 -10.02
N LEU A 96 -5.29 6.38 -9.64
CA LEU A 96 -6.04 6.99 -8.54
C LEU A 96 -7.53 7.05 -8.84
N GLN A 97 -7.89 7.47 -10.04
CA GLN A 97 -9.29 7.57 -10.43
C GLN A 97 -10.00 6.21 -10.34
N ARG A 98 -9.35 5.16 -10.79
CA ARG A 98 -9.93 3.81 -10.73
C ARG A 98 -10.13 3.35 -9.29
N LEU A 99 -9.17 3.64 -8.40
CA LEU A 99 -9.26 3.22 -7.00
C LEU A 99 -10.28 4.02 -6.21
N THR A 100 -10.40 5.32 -6.48
CA THR A 100 -11.38 6.16 -5.77
C THR A 100 -12.82 5.77 -6.07
N GLU A 101 -13.07 5.08 -7.17
CA GLU A 101 -14.39 4.55 -7.49
C GLU A 101 -14.78 3.37 -6.58
N GLN A 102 -13.79 2.71 -5.95
CA GLN A 102 -14.01 1.48 -5.19
C GLN A 102 -13.81 1.66 -3.69
N VAL A 103 -12.87 2.51 -3.28
CA VAL A 103 -12.46 2.63 -1.89
C VAL A 103 -12.07 4.08 -1.58
N TRP A 104 -12.23 4.49 -0.33
CA TRP A 104 -11.71 5.78 0.13
C TRP A 104 -10.19 5.74 0.02
N THR A 105 -9.63 6.61 -0.81
CA THR A 105 -8.22 6.60 -1.17
C THR A 105 -7.52 7.85 -0.68
N VAL A 106 -6.39 7.68 0.00
CA VAL A 106 -5.51 8.76 0.43
C VAL A 106 -4.16 8.56 -0.26
N TYR A 107 -3.71 9.59 -0.98
CA TYR A 107 -2.44 9.53 -1.69
C TYR A 107 -1.46 10.53 -1.06
N ILE A 108 -0.28 10.03 -0.69
CA ILE A 108 0.79 10.87 -0.18
C ILE A 108 1.60 11.37 -1.38
N ASP A 109 1.44 12.66 -1.68
CA ASP A 109 2.15 13.31 -2.78
C ASP A 109 3.42 13.97 -2.22
N ASP A 110 4.56 13.54 -2.74
CA ASP A 110 5.87 13.89 -2.21
C ASP A 110 6.62 14.88 -3.12
N LYS A 111 5.94 15.86 -3.60
CA LYS A 111 6.55 16.88 -4.47
C LYS A 111 7.24 17.99 -3.70
#